data_6b442ec06f664503b58988c1277b7559
#
_entry.id   6b442ec06f664503b58988c1277b7559
#
_cell.length_a   1.000
_cell.length_b   1.000
_cell.length_c   1.000
_cell.angle_alpha   90.00
_cell.angle_beta   90.00
_cell.angle_gamma   90.00
#
_symmetry.space_group_name_H-M   'P 1'
#
loop_
_entity.id
_entity.type
_entity.pdbx_description
1 polymer ?
#
loop_
_entity_poly.entity_id
_entity_poly.type
_entity_poly.pdbx_seq_one_letter_code
_entity_poly.pdbx_strand_id
1 'polypeptide(L)'
;MKYDVAVIGAGPAGSASALKLSSLGYKTLIIDPCDTKKVCAGILTAQYVRKYGINHDFVERKLKGSRISFRDVHAEITYREAVEYSINRESYDRFNLNEAIIAGSLLCKDKVLSVEENRSAILIRTNNETITADYAILASGISDLSKLFGGTKKYAFCVQQKKFIEPDDYYEIDLQPGAYSWVAPKKDHVLTGTSSLVGYPDIPGEKSLIPLGPVKKTFSKRFLLVGDAAGFVSPFEGEGLYYSRRSGEIAAETLSDVMAGKNKLSDYQVRWKKEFDFSALSMISYLISNNMILEAFVRSTRDSEEFNNFVENILTGENKKFKIQEIGLLIKMLSKIIN
;
A
#
# COMPACT_ATOMS: atom_id res chain seq x y z
N MET A 1 9.37 30.71 -8.21
CA MET A 1 7.87 30.67 -8.13
C MET A 1 7.51 29.94 -6.85
N LYS A 2 6.48 30.38 -6.10
CA LYS A 2 6.06 29.72 -4.86
C LYS A 2 4.80 28.90 -5.12
N TYR A 3 4.70 27.72 -4.51
CA TYR A 3 3.56 26.79 -4.58
C TYR A 3 2.85 26.74 -3.22
N ASP A 4 1.54 26.45 -3.24
CA ASP A 4 0.81 26.19 -2.00
C ASP A 4 1.26 24.85 -1.43
N VAL A 5 1.35 23.81 -2.29
CA VAL A 5 1.80 22.47 -1.89
C VAL A 5 2.75 21.87 -2.91
N ALA A 6 3.87 21.33 -2.43
CA ALA A 6 4.74 20.46 -3.19
C ALA A 6 4.51 18.99 -2.81
N VAL A 7 4.29 18.13 -3.80
CA VAL A 7 4.13 16.68 -3.62
C VAL A 7 5.40 16.01 -4.14
N ILE A 8 6.12 15.33 -3.25
CA ILE A 8 7.40 14.69 -3.55
C ILE A 8 7.16 13.20 -3.81
N GLY A 9 7.19 12.82 -5.09
CA GLY A 9 6.86 11.48 -5.58
C GLY A 9 5.52 11.44 -6.32
N ALA A 10 5.49 10.77 -7.48
CA ALA A 10 4.33 10.62 -8.36
C ALA A 10 3.68 9.22 -8.30
N GLY A 11 4.01 8.41 -7.31
CA GLY A 11 3.33 7.12 -7.08
C GLY A 11 1.86 7.30 -6.64
N PRO A 12 1.16 6.19 -6.30
CA PRO A 12 -0.28 6.21 -5.99
C PRO A 12 -0.69 7.25 -4.95
N ALA A 13 0.11 7.42 -3.89
CA ALA A 13 -0.18 8.38 -2.83
C ALA A 13 0.03 9.83 -3.29
N GLY A 14 1.12 10.10 -4.00
CA GLY A 14 1.44 11.44 -4.48
C GLY A 14 0.47 11.91 -5.55
N SER A 15 0.18 11.07 -6.54
CA SER A 15 -0.79 11.38 -7.59
C SER A 15 -2.18 11.64 -7.01
N ALA A 16 -2.64 10.84 -6.03
CA ALA A 16 -3.92 11.04 -5.37
C ALA A 16 -3.97 12.35 -4.55
N SER A 17 -2.87 12.67 -3.86
CA SER A 17 -2.75 13.94 -3.12
C SER A 17 -2.83 15.15 -4.07
N ALA A 18 -2.06 15.09 -5.14
CA ALA A 18 -1.97 16.17 -6.12
C ALA A 18 -3.28 16.39 -6.87
N LEU A 19 -3.91 15.29 -7.33
CA LEU A 19 -5.24 15.31 -7.94
C LEU A 19 -6.24 16.03 -7.03
N LYS A 20 -6.33 15.64 -5.78
CA LYS A 20 -7.28 16.22 -4.82
C LYS A 20 -6.99 17.69 -4.54
N LEU A 21 -5.75 18.07 -4.31
CA LEU A 21 -5.36 19.46 -4.06
C LEU A 21 -5.64 20.36 -5.25
N SER A 22 -5.25 19.94 -6.46
CA SER A 22 -5.50 20.73 -7.68
C SER A 22 -6.99 20.85 -8.00
N SER A 23 -7.79 19.79 -7.78
CA SER A 23 -9.26 19.86 -7.89
C SER A 23 -9.90 20.81 -6.88
N LEU A 24 -9.23 21.12 -5.76
CA LEU A 24 -9.64 22.13 -4.80
C LEU A 24 -9.09 23.53 -5.11
N GLY A 25 -8.37 23.71 -6.22
CA GLY A 25 -7.85 24.98 -6.70
C GLY A 25 -6.49 25.39 -6.12
N TYR A 26 -5.80 24.53 -5.38
CA TYR A 26 -4.47 24.83 -4.84
C TYR A 26 -3.39 24.68 -5.92
N LYS A 27 -2.43 25.61 -5.91
CA LYS A 27 -1.28 25.59 -6.79
C LYS A 27 -0.31 24.47 -6.36
N THR A 28 -0.47 23.30 -6.98
CA THR A 28 0.22 22.06 -6.61
C THR A 28 1.33 21.74 -7.61
N LEU A 29 2.52 21.41 -7.08
CA LEU A 29 3.65 20.92 -7.87
C LEU A 29 3.99 19.49 -7.46
N ILE A 30 3.98 18.56 -8.42
CA ILE A 30 4.54 17.21 -8.26
C ILE A 30 6.00 17.25 -8.65
N ILE A 31 6.89 16.66 -7.83
CA ILE A 31 8.32 16.55 -8.12
C ILE A 31 8.67 15.05 -8.12
N ASP A 32 9.01 14.51 -9.29
CA ASP A 32 9.35 13.10 -9.47
C ASP A 32 10.21 12.93 -10.72
N PRO A 33 11.29 12.15 -10.71
CA PRO A 33 12.11 11.91 -11.90
C PRO A 33 11.35 11.17 -13.01
N CYS A 34 10.28 10.45 -12.69
CA CYS A 34 9.47 9.67 -13.62
C CYS A 34 10.25 8.56 -14.37
N ASP A 35 11.36 8.13 -13.80
CA ASP A 35 12.28 7.14 -14.36
C ASP A 35 12.32 5.82 -13.60
N THR A 36 11.61 5.75 -12.46
CA THR A 36 11.63 4.58 -11.57
C THR A 36 10.44 3.66 -11.82
N LYS A 37 10.75 2.38 -12.03
CA LYS A 37 9.77 1.31 -12.09
C LYS A 37 9.55 0.71 -10.70
N LYS A 38 8.31 0.64 -10.24
CA LYS A 38 7.97 0.01 -8.97
C LYS A 38 7.82 -1.50 -9.14
N VAL A 39 8.63 -2.27 -8.44
CA VAL A 39 8.45 -3.73 -8.33
C VAL A 39 7.26 -4.02 -7.42
N CYS A 40 6.24 -4.71 -7.95
CA CYS A 40 4.99 -4.97 -7.25
C CYS A 40 4.19 -6.07 -7.96
N ALA A 41 3.50 -6.92 -7.21
CA ALA A 41 2.58 -7.91 -7.76
C ALA A 41 1.41 -7.26 -8.53
N GLY A 42 1.00 -6.04 -8.12
CA GLY A 42 -0.02 -5.26 -8.82
C GLY A 42 -1.41 -5.86 -8.68
N ILE A 43 -1.86 -6.09 -7.46
CA ILE A 43 -3.23 -6.53 -7.16
C ILE A 43 -4.02 -5.33 -6.61
N LEU A 44 -5.19 -5.06 -7.19
CA LEU A 44 -6.19 -4.14 -6.66
C LEU A 44 -7.26 -4.94 -5.95
N THR A 45 -7.36 -4.74 -4.65
CA THR A 45 -8.32 -5.41 -3.79
C THR A 45 -9.75 -4.91 -4.03
N ALA A 46 -10.75 -5.69 -3.64
CA ALA A 46 -12.14 -5.32 -3.79
C ALA A 46 -12.48 -4.00 -3.07
N GLN A 47 -11.87 -3.72 -1.92
CA GLN A 47 -12.06 -2.42 -1.25
C GLN A 47 -11.56 -1.24 -2.09
N TYR A 48 -10.46 -1.43 -2.84
CA TYR A 48 -9.98 -0.42 -3.79
C TYR A 48 -11.01 -0.18 -4.89
N VAL A 49 -11.45 -1.28 -5.52
CA VAL A 49 -12.39 -1.25 -6.66
C VAL A 49 -13.72 -0.62 -6.27
N ARG A 50 -14.28 -0.96 -5.12
CA ARG A 50 -15.52 -0.33 -4.62
C ARG A 50 -15.41 1.16 -4.39
N LYS A 51 -14.27 1.62 -3.88
CA LYS A 51 -14.10 3.03 -3.56
C LYS A 51 -13.81 3.90 -4.78
N TYR A 52 -13.01 3.38 -5.71
CA TYR A 52 -12.44 4.17 -6.80
C TYR A 52 -12.92 3.76 -8.19
N GLY A 53 -13.66 2.64 -8.29
CA GLY A 53 -13.93 2.02 -9.58
C GLY A 53 -12.66 1.40 -10.18
N ILE A 54 -12.75 1.06 -11.45
CA ILE A 54 -11.66 0.48 -12.22
C ILE A 54 -11.61 1.10 -13.62
N ASN A 55 -10.42 1.50 -14.05
CA ASN A 55 -10.15 1.77 -15.46
C ASN A 55 -9.51 0.52 -16.07
N HIS A 56 -10.09 0.00 -17.13
CA HIS A 56 -9.66 -1.24 -17.77
C HIS A 56 -8.35 -1.11 -18.57
N ASP A 57 -7.87 0.11 -18.85
CA ASP A 57 -6.62 0.33 -19.61
C ASP A 57 -5.38 -0.22 -18.94
N PHE A 58 -5.39 -0.34 -17.62
CA PHE A 58 -4.28 -0.93 -16.86
C PHE A 58 -4.60 -2.32 -16.28
N VAL A 59 -5.80 -2.86 -16.52
CA VAL A 59 -6.17 -4.20 -16.06
C VAL A 59 -5.54 -5.26 -16.95
N GLU A 60 -4.88 -6.22 -16.33
CA GLU A 60 -4.31 -7.38 -17.02
C GLU A 60 -5.20 -8.61 -16.85
N ARG A 61 -5.83 -8.78 -15.67
CA ARG A 61 -6.69 -9.94 -15.38
C ARG A 61 -7.70 -9.64 -14.27
N LYS A 62 -8.92 -10.15 -14.43
CA LYS A 62 -9.89 -10.22 -13.33
C LYS A 62 -9.64 -11.51 -12.55
N LEU A 63 -9.53 -11.42 -11.23
CA LEU A 63 -9.30 -12.56 -10.36
C LEU A 63 -10.62 -13.21 -9.95
N LYS A 64 -10.62 -14.54 -9.88
CA LYS A 64 -11.72 -15.35 -9.35
C LYS A 64 -11.59 -15.60 -7.86
N GLY A 65 -10.38 -15.48 -7.33
CA GLY A 65 -10.12 -15.77 -5.93
C GLY A 65 -8.63 -15.78 -5.59
N SER A 66 -8.34 -16.31 -4.42
CA SER A 66 -6.99 -16.56 -3.93
C SER A 66 -6.82 -18.01 -3.50
N ARG A 67 -5.60 -18.54 -3.64
CA ARG A 67 -5.20 -19.81 -3.03
C ARG A 67 -4.13 -19.54 -2.01
N ILE A 68 -4.33 -20.04 -0.80
CA ILE A 68 -3.33 -19.98 0.27
C ILE A 68 -2.80 -21.38 0.56
N SER A 69 -1.50 -21.48 0.79
CA SER A 69 -0.86 -22.75 1.14
C SER A 69 0.11 -22.60 2.29
N PHE A 70 0.33 -23.69 2.99
CA PHE A 70 1.41 -23.87 3.95
C PHE A 70 1.82 -25.34 3.95
N ARG A 71 3.02 -25.67 3.51
CA ARG A 71 3.49 -27.05 3.27
C ARG A 71 2.52 -27.79 2.36
N ASP A 72 2.00 -28.93 2.81
CA ASP A 72 1.06 -29.80 2.06
C ASP A 72 -0.42 -29.42 2.28
N VAL A 73 -0.69 -28.35 3.03
CA VAL A 73 -2.06 -27.87 3.28
C VAL A 73 -2.38 -26.71 2.35
N HIS A 74 -3.49 -26.85 1.63
CA HIS A 74 -3.95 -25.85 0.66
C HIS A 74 -5.41 -25.49 0.95
N ALA A 75 -5.76 -24.24 0.74
CA ALA A 75 -7.13 -23.73 0.78
C ALA A 75 -7.39 -22.80 -0.40
N GLU A 76 -8.54 -22.95 -1.04
CA GLU A 76 -9.01 -22.08 -2.09
C GLU A 76 -10.11 -21.16 -1.55
N ILE A 77 -10.05 -19.90 -1.93
CA ILE A 77 -10.99 -18.86 -1.57
C ILE A 77 -11.53 -18.30 -2.87
N THR A 78 -12.72 -18.73 -3.28
CA THR A 78 -13.39 -18.21 -4.47
C THR A 78 -14.24 -17.01 -4.08
N TYR A 79 -13.97 -15.85 -4.68
CA TYR A 79 -14.68 -14.61 -4.39
C TYR A 79 -16.13 -14.69 -4.87
N ARG A 80 -17.07 -14.45 -3.97
CA ARG A 80 -18.52 -14.51 -4.27
C ARG A 80 -19.02 -13.21 -4.87
N GLU A 81 -18.76 -12.11 -4.21
CA GLU A 81 -19.20 -10.76 -4.63
C GLU A 81 -18.03 -9.80 -4.82
N ALA A 82 -16.89 -10.11 -4.20
CA ALA A 82 -15.69 -9.29 -4.32
C ALA A 82 -15.13 -9.34 -5.74
N VAL A 83 -14.61 -8.21 -6.21
CA VAL A 83 -13.98 -8.11 -7.52
C VAL A 83 -12.59 -7.54 -7.34
N GLU A 84 -11.60 -8.36 -7.64
CA GLU A 84 -10.19 -7.97 -7.62
C GLU A 84 -9.58 -8.04 -9.01
N TYR A 85 -8.56 -7.23 -9.23
CA TYR A 85 -7.87 -7.18 -10.51
C TYR A 85 -6.37 -7.22 -10.34
N SER A 86 -5.73 -8.01 -11.17
CA SER A 86 -4.31 -7.88 -11.46
C SER A 86 -4.11 -6.79 -12.51
N ILE A 87 -3.16 -5.89 -12.26
CA ILE A 87 -2.93 -4.70 -13.06
C ILE A 87 -1.48 -4.56 -13.51
N ASN A 88 -1.28 -3.83 -14.59
CA ASN A 88 0.02 -3.30 -14.96
C ASN A 88 0.32 -2.06 -14.12
N ARG A 89 1.33 -2.15 -13.24
CA ARG A 89 1.67 -1.07 -12.31
C ARG A 89 2.16 0.20 -12.99
N GLU A 90 2.91 0.08 -14.06
CA GLU A 90 3.43 1.23 -14.79
C GLU A 90 2.28 2.00 -15.46
N SER A 91 1.36 1.30 -16.11
CA SER A 91 0.18 1.91 -16.72
C SER A 91 -0.74 2.54 -15.68
N TYR A 92 -0.93 1.88 -14.54
CA TYR A 92 -1.72 2.41 -13.41
C TYR A 92 -1.10 3.68 -12.82
N ASP A 93 0.21 3.69 -12.56
CA ASP A 93 0.90 4.85 -11.98
C ASP A 93 0.86 6.04 -12.96
N ARG A 94 1.08 5.78 -14.26
CA ARG A 94 0.99 6.80 -15.32
C ARG A 94 -0.43 7.35 -15.47
N PHE A 95 -1.45 6.51 -15.41
CA PHE A 95 -2.84 6.94 -15.44
C PHE A 95 -3.15 7.90 -14.29
N ASN A 96 -2.81 7.53 -13.05
CA ASN A 96 -3.09 8.38 -11.88
C ASN A 96 -2.29 9.71 -11.91
N LEU A 97 -1.05 9.70 -12.40
CA LEU A 97 -0.27 10.93 -12.58
C LEU A 97 -0.93 11.85 -13.62
N ASN A 98 -1.38 11.30 -14.76
CA ASN A 98 -2.06 12.07 -15.80
C ASN A 98 -3.35 12.69 -15.27
N GLU A 99 -4.14 11.98 -14.49
CA GLU A 99 -5.34 12.54 -13.86
C GLU A 99 -5.01 13.75 -12.97
N ALA A 100 -3.92 13.68 -12.22
CA ALA A 100 -3.47 14.80 -11.39
C ALA A 100 -3.03 16.01 -12.25
N ILE A 101 -2.34 15.77 -13.37
CA ILE A 101 -1.93 16.83 -14.32
C ILE A 101 -3.14 17.46 -14.99
N ILE A 102 -4.11 16.66 -15.45
CA ILE A 102 -5.37 17.16 -16.06
C ILE A 102 -6.14 18.02 -15.06
N ALA A 103 -6.13 17.67 -13.78
CA ALA A 103 -6.75 18.47 -12.71
C ALA A 103 -5.99 19.78 -12.40
N GLY A 104 -4.86 20.05 -13.05
CA GLY A 104 -4.10 21.30 -12.92
C GLY A 104 -2.81 21.23 -12.11
N SER A 105 -2.39 20.02 -11.68
CA SER A 105 -1.07 19.87 -11.05
C SER A 105 0.05 20.11 -12.06
N LEU A 106 1.08 20.83 -11.63
CA LEU A 106 2.32 20.97 -12.40
C LEU A 106 3.27 19.80 -12.10
N LEU A 107 4.09 19.41 -13.08
CA LEU A 107 5.07 18.35 -12.94
C LEU A 107 6.48 18.88 -13.15
N CYS A 108 7.34 18.71 -12.15
CA CYS A 108 8.78 18.90 -12.25
C CYS A 108 9.43 17.51 -12.34
N LYS A 109 9.97 17.17 -13.53
CA LYS A 109 10.70 15.92 -13.75
C LYS A 109 12.13 16.02 -13.23
N ASP A 110 12.28 15.95 -11.91
CA ASP A 110 13.57 16.03 -11.26
C ASP A 110 13.60 15.23 -9.96
N LYS A 111 14.80 14.91 -9.49
CA LYS A 111 15.03 14.17 -8.25
C LYS A 111 15.23 15.14 -7.08
N VAL A 112 14.46 14.97 -6.03
CA VAL A 112 14.63 15.71 -4.78
C VAL A 112 15.85 15.16 -4.03
N LEU A 113 16.77 16.06 -3.67
CA LEU A 113 17.99 15.76 -2.91
C LEU A 113 17.82 16.04 -1.43
N SER A 114 17.19 17.15 -1.08
CA SER A 114 16.91 17.50 0.31
C SER A 114 15.64 18.32 0.48
N VAL A 115 15.08 18.26 1.68
CA VAL A 115 13.92 19.05 2.09
C VAL A 115 14.23 19.71 3.41
N GLU A 116 14.10 21.03 3.47
CA GLU A 116 14.32 21.83 4.66
C GLU A 116 13.04 22.54 5.06
N GLU A 117 12.62 22.34 6.30
CA GLU A 117 11.44 22.99 6.89
C GLU A 117 11.89 24.21 7.69
N ASN A 118 11.43 25.40 7.32
CA ASN A 118 11.64 26.61 8.10
C ASN A 118 10.30 27.16 8.67
N ARG A 119 10.34 28.32 9.32
CA ARG A 119 9.15 28.90 9.96
C ARG A 119 8.06 29.33 8.97
N SER A 120 8.43 29.72 7.76
CA SER A 120 7.52 30.34 6.77
C SER A 120 7.23 29.48 5.55
N ALA A 121 8.12 28.52 5.22
CA ALA A 121 8.02 27.72 4.01
C ALA A 121 8.81 26.41 4.12
N ILE A 122 8.68 25.58 3.10
CA ILE A 122 9.55 24.44 2.82
C ILE A 122 10.44 24.80 1.63
N LEU A 123 11.73 24.52 1.77
CA LEU A 123 12.71 24.59 0.70
C LEU A 123 13.04 23.17 0.24
N ILE A 124 12.88 22.92 -1.05
CA ILE A 124 13.11 21.62 -1.68
C ILE A 124 14.22 21.79 -2.70
N ARG A 125 15.35 21.13 -2.49
CA ARG A 125 16.47 21.13 -3.45
C ARG A 125 16.34 19.90 -4.34
N THR A 126 16.35 20.16 -5.63
CA THR A 126 16.41 19.13 -6.68
C THR A 126 17.80 19.13 -7.32
N ASN A 127 18.03 18.30 -8.33
CA ASN A 127 19.29 18.34 -9.07
C ASN A 127 19.50 19.70 -9.78
N ASN A 128 18.43 20.35 -10.24
CA ASN A 128 18.52 21.50 -11.13
C ASN A 128 18.12 22.82 -10.47
N GLU A 129 17.25 22.80 -9.45
CA GLU A 129 16.72 24.03 -8.87
C GLU A 129 16.37 23.92 -7.37
N THR A 130 16.04 25.06 -6.78
CA THR A 130 15.47 25.15 -5.44
C THR A 130 14.02 25.63 -5.53
N ILE A 131 13.11 24.82 -5.04
CA ILE A 131 11.67 25.05 -5.07
C ILE A 131 11.20 25.46 -3.67
N THR A 132 10.26 26.40 -3.62
CA THR A 132 9.64 26.86 -2.37
C THR A 132 8.15 26.55 -2.37
N ALA A 133 7.64 25.98 -1.27
CA ALA A 133 6.22 25.72 -1.06
C ALA A 133 5.81 26.08 0.37
N ASP A 134 4.51 26.36 0.57
CA ASP A 134 3.99 26.59 1.93
C ASP A 134 3.91 25.28 2.71
N TYR A 135 3.51 24.19 2.04
CA TYR A 135 3.43 22.84 2.59
C TYR A 135 4.04 21.83 1.64
N ALA A 136 4.37 20.64 2.15
CA ALA A 136 4.74 19.52 1.31
C ALA A 136 4.10 18.22 1.76
N ILE A 137 3.89 17.31 0.79
CA ILE A 137 3.50 15.92 1.00
C ILE A 137 4.66 15.04 0.55
N LEU A 138 5.20 14.25 1.47
CA LEU A 138 6.27 13.30 1.18
C LEU A 138 5.66 11.96 0.78
N ALA A 139 5.62 11.71 -0.53
CA ALA A 139 5.09 10.51 -1.18
C ALA A 139 6.19 9.71 -1.89
N SER A 140 7.44 9.87 -1.43
CA SER A 140 8.66 9.36 -2.08
C SER A 140 8.87 7.84 -1.93
N GLY A 141 7.88 7.12 -1.40
CA GLY A 141 8.02 5.71 -1.09
C GLY A 141 9.10 5.45 -0.04
N ILE A 142 9.75 4.29 -0.12
CA ILE A 142 10.92 3.98 0.71
C ILE A 142 12.13 4.67 0.09
N SER A 143 12.57 5.75 0.70
CA SER A 143 13.68 6.57 0.24
C SER A 143 14.50 7.11 1.42
N ASP A 144 15.66 7.66 1.14
CA ASP A 144 16.45 8.32 2.16
C ASP A 144 15.74 9.56 2.73
N LEU A 145 14.91 10.24 1.93
CA LEU A 145 14.05 11.31 2.41
C LEU A 145 13.06 10.84 3.47
N SER A 146 12.40 9.68 3.26
CA SER A 146 11.47 9.15 4.26
C SER A 146 12.16 8.76 5.57
N LYS A 147 13.42 8.31 5.50
CA LYS A 147 14.23 7.97 6.68
C LYS A 147 14.57 9.19 7.53
N LEU A 148 14.82 10.36 6.90
CA LEU A 148 15.09 11.62 7.61
C LEU A 148 13.93 12.04 8.53
N PHE A 149 12.70 11.67 8.18
CA PHE A 149 11.50 11.96 8.97
C PHE A 149 11.05 10.79 9.85
N GLY A 150 11.99 9.94 10.20
CA GLY A 150 11.78 8.84 11.14
C GLY A 150 11.22 7.57 10.53
N GLY A 151 11.27 7.39 9.21
CA GLY A 151 10.76 6.29 8.41
C GLY A 151 10.57 4.94 9.11
N THR A 152 9.89 4.01 8.49
CA THR A 152 9.69 2.69 9.11
C THR A 152 11.04 2.01 9.39
N LYS A 153 11.14 1.29 10.50
CA LYS A 153 12.36 0.56 10.91
C LYS A 153 12.33 -0.91 10.53
N LYS A 154 11.17 -1.41 10.12
CA LYS A 154 10.96 -2.81 9.75
C LYS A 154 10.53 -2.91 8.30
N TYR A 155 11.16 -3.80 7.58
CA TYR A 155 10.90 -4.06 6.16
C TYR A 155 10.79 -5.55 5.90
N ALA A 156 9.92 -5.93 4.97
CA ALA A 156 10.04 -7.18 4.26
C ALA A 156 10.90 -6.95 3.01
N PHE A 157 11.89 -7.81 2.81
CA PHE A 157 12.79 -7.82 1.66
C PHE A 157 12.21 -8.74 0.62
N CYS A 158 11.87 -8.22 -0.54
CA CYS A 158 11.17 -8.95 -1.59
C CYS A 158 12.03 -9.08 -2.84
N VAL A 159 11.95 -10.25 -3.48
CA VAL A 159 12.49 -10.49 -4.82
C VAL A 159 11.36 -10.99 -5.71
N GLN A 160 11.22 -10.42 -6.89
CA GLN A 160 10.16 -10.72 -7.85
C GLN A 160 10.75 -11.06 -9.22
N GLN A 161 10.15 -12.04 -9.89
CA GLN A 161 10.53 -12.49 -11.23
C GLN A 161 9.30 -12.52 -12.13
N LYS A 162 9.50 -12.29 -13.41
CA LYS A 162 8.53 -12.58 -14.47
C LYS A 162 8.77 -14.01 -14.98
N LYS A 163 7.70 -14.82 -15.05
CA LYS A 163 7.75 -16.17 -15.64
C LYS A 163 6.69 -16.30 -16.74
N PHE A 164 7.10 -16.76 -17.90
CA PHE A 164 6.23 -17.03 -19.06
C PHE A 164 5.62 -18.42 -18.94
N ILE A 165 4.62 -18.54 -18.06
CA ILE A 165 3.77 -19.73 -17.91
C ILE A 165 2.33 -19.25 -18.04
N GLU A 166 1.43 -20.15 -18.48
CA GLU A 166 0.01 -19.85 -18.62
C GLU A 166 -0.57 -19.43 -17.26
N PRO A 167 -1.13 -18.22 -17.13
CA PRO A 167 -1.67 -17.75 -15.85
C PRO A 167 -3.07 -18.31 -15.61
N ASP A 168 -3.32 -18.70 -14.36
CA ASP A 168 -4.66 -18.97 -13.82
C ASP A 168 -5.39 -17.66 -13.45
N ASP A 169 -6.63 -17.72 -13.00
CA ASP A 169 -7.40 -16.58 -12.50
C ASP A 169 -7.34 -16.43 -10.98
N TYR A 170 -6.45 -17.15 -10.31
CA TYR A 170 -6.26 -17.09 -8.86
C TYR A 170 -4.93 -16.45 -8.51
N TYR A 171 -4.95 -15.59 -7.49
CA TYR A 171 -3.73 -15.12 -6.82
C TYR A 171 -3.27 -16.16 -5.81
N GLU A 172 -2.04 -16.66 -5.95
CA GLU A 172 -1.53 -17.69 -5.05
C GLU A 172 -0.58 -17.10 -4.00
N ILE A 173 -0.73 -17.55 -2.76
CA ILE A 173 0.08 -17.13 -1.62
C ILE A 173 0.54 -18.38 -0.87
N ASP A 174 1.83 -18.65 -0.90
CA ASP A 174 2.44 -19.69 -0.07
C ASP A 174 3.00 -19.05 1.19
N LEU A 175 2.37 -19.35 2.32
CA LEU A 175 2.66 -18.75 3.61
C LEU A 175 3.83 -19.47 4.28
N GLN A 176 4.65 -18.69 4.97
CA GLN A 176 5.76 -19.17 5.79
C GLN A 176 5.81 -18.34 7.08
N PRO A 177 6.38 -18.85 8.19
CA PRO A 177 6.52 -18.06 9.41
C PRO A 177 7.27 -16.76 9.19
N GLY A 178 6.56 -15.64 9.23
CA GLY A 178 7.13 -14.31 9.02
C GLY A 178 7.52 -13.98 7.57
N ALA A 179 7.09 -14.79 6.59
CA ALA A 179 7.37 -14.60 5.17
C ALA A 179 6.24 -15.16 4.30
N TYR A 180 6.25 -14.89 3.01
CA TYR A 180 5.37 -15.52 2.03
C TYR A 180 5.97 -15.44 0.63
N SER A 181 5.56 -16.37 -0.21
CA SER A 181 5.80 -16.33 -1.65
C SER A 181 4.47 -16.13 -2.37
N TRP A 182 4.50 -15.58 -3.58
CA TRP A 182 3.27 -15.34 -4.35
C TRP A 182 3.42 -15.68 -5.82
N VAL A 183 2.28 -16.00 -6.44
CA VAL A 183 2.11 -16.06 -7.89
C VAL A 183 0.98 -15.12 -8.27
N ALA A 184 1.31 -14.02 -8.94
CA ALA A 184 0.35 -13.02 -9.39
C ALA A 184 0.10 -13.18 -10.89
N PRO A 185 -1.10 -13.63 -11.30
CA PRO A 185 -1.41 -13.83 -12.71
C PRO A 185 -1.52 -12.50 -13.46
N LYS A 186 -0.98 -12.45 -14.67
CA LYS A 186 -1.02 -11.33 -15.60
C LYS A 186 -1.76 -11.73 -16.87
N LYS A 187 -1.70 -10.91 -17.90
CA LYS A 187 -2.38 -11.19 -19.16
C LYS A 187 -1.85 -12.48 -19.83
N ASP A 188 -0.54 -12.61 -19.94
CA ASP A 188 0.18 -13.65 -20.70
C ASP A 188 1.36 -14.26 -19.94
N HIS A 189 1.49 -13.97 -18.66
CA HIS A 189 2.59 -14.42 -17.83
C HIS A 189 2.17 -14.35 -16.35
N VAL A 190 3.05 -14.78 -15.45
CA VAL A 190 2.88 -14.56 -14.01
C VAL A 190 4.06 -13.77 -13.45
N LEU A 191 3.80 -13.00 -12.37
CA LEU A 191 4.85 -12.49 -11.51
C LEU A 191 4.94 -13.39 -10.29
N THR A 192 6.09 -14.03 -10.10
CA THR A 192 6.37 -14.82 -8.90
C THR A 192 7.32 -14.05 -8.01
N GLY A 193 7.11 -14.12 -6.70
CA GLY A 193 8.03 -13.49 -5.79
C GLY A 193 8.04 -14.13 -4.42
N THR A 194 8.99 -13.73 -3.61
CA THR A 194 9.11 -14.18 -2.23
C THR A 194 9.61 -13.04 -1.36
N SER A 195 9.22 -13.09 -0.09
CA SER A 195 9.60 -12.13 0.94
C SER A 195 10.39 -12.77 2.06
N SER A 196 11.15 -11.96 2.79
CA SER A 196 11.88 -12.36 3.99
C SER A 196 11.99 -11.17 4.95
N LEU A 197 12.04 -11.43 6.26
CA LEU A 197 12.24 -10.40 7.28
C LEU A 197 13.71 -10.14 7.62
N VAL A 198 14.63 -11.01 7.18
CA VAL A 198 16.06 -10.97 7.57
C VAL A 198 17.00 -10.46 6.49
N GLY A 199 16.53 -10.34 5.25
CA GLY A 199 17.33 -9.89 4.10
C GLY A 199 16.72 -10.33 2.80
N TYR A 200 17.32 -9.92 1.69
CA TYR A 200 16.82 -10.36 0.38
C TYR A 200 17.01 -11.86 0.20
N PRO A 201 15.94 -12.59 -0.23
CA PRO A 201 16.08 -13.96 -0.66
C PRO A 201 17.17 -14.12 -1.74
N ASP A 202 17.97 -15.19 -1.62
CA ASP A 202 19.04 -15.49 -2.58
C ASP A 202 18.49 -16.19 -3.84
N ILE A 203 17.69 -15.44 -4.58
CA ILE A 203 17.14 -15.84 -5.87
C ILE A 203 17.31 -14.69 -6.87
N PRO A 204 17.46 -14.97 -8.18
CA PRO A 204 17.50 -13.92 -9.18
C PRO A 204 16.18 -13.16 -9.24
N GLY A 205 16.21 -11.88 -9.60
CA GLY A 205 15.00 -11.07 -9.78
C GLY A 205 15.15 -9.60 -9.38
N GLU A 206 14.06 -8.88 -9.53
CA GLU A 206 13.96 -7.47 -9.16
C GLU A 206 13.73 -7.36 -7.65
N LYS A 207 14.54 -6.55 -6.98
CA LYS A 207 14.50 -6.35 -5.52
C LYS A 207 13.59 -5.20 -5.14
N SER A 208 12.80 -5.37 -4.07
CA SER A 208 12.02 -4.30 -3.47
C SER A 208 11.91 -4.45 -1.95
N LEU A 209 11.48 -3.38 -1.29
CA LEU A 209 11.18 -3.36 0.13
C LEU A 209 9.70 -3.07 0.33
N ILE A 210 9.09 -3.72 1.32
CA ILE A 210 7.75 -3.42 1.81
C ILE A 210 7.89 -2.90 3.24
N PRO A 211 7.40 -1.68 3.57
CA PRO A 211 7.48 -1.17 4.93
C PRO A 211 6.45 -1.89 5.80
N LEU A 212 6.85 -2.30 6.98
CA LEU A 212 5.98 -3.02 7.91
C LEU A 212 5.47 -2.11 9.03
N GLY A 213 4.33 -1.53 8.78
CA GLY A 213 3.59 -0.70 9.72
C GLY A 213 3.95 0.79 9.70
N PRO A 214 3.03 1.62 10.20
CA PRO A 214 3.14 3.07 10.12
C PRO A 214 4.24 3.62 11.03
N VAL A 215 4.85 4.72 10.57
CA VAL A 215 5.76 5.51 11.39
C VAL A 215 5.01 6.14 12.58
N LYS A 216 5.72 6.40 13.69
CA LYS A 216 5.11 6.97 14.90
C LYS A 216 4.47 8.34 14.67
N LYS A 217 5.06 9.16 13.82
CA LYS A 217 4.60 10.52 13.52
C LYS A 217 4.62 10.76 12.02
N THR A 218 3.45 11.04 11.45
CA THR A 218 3.23 11.19 10.00
C THR A 218 3.10 12.66 9.57
N PHE A 219 3.43 13.60 10.43
CA PHE A 219 3.33 15.04 10.17
C PHE A 219 4.46 15.82 10.85
N SER A 220 4.75 17.00 10.32
CA SER A 220 5.59 18.01 10.98
C SER A 220 4.83 19.34 11.11
N LYS A 221 5.53 20.46 11.09
CA LYS A 221 4.90 21.79 11.08
C LYS A 221 4.32 22.14 9.71
N ARG A 222 4.91 21.63 8.61
CA ARG A 222 4.56 21.99 7.23
C ARG A 222 4.51 20.82 6.26
N PHE A 223 4.78 19.58 6.69
CA PHE A 223 4.65 18.46 5.77
C PHE A 223 3.98 17.23 6.39
N LEU A 224 3.44 16.39 5.52
CA LEU A 224 2.78 15.13 5.79
C LEU A 224 3.48 13.99 5.05
N LEU A 225 3.52 12.80 5.67
CA LEU A 225 4.01 11.57 5.05
C LEU A 225 2.81 10.72 4.62
N VAL A 226 2.88 10.15 3.41
CA VAL A 226 1.82 9.33 2.83
C VAL A 226 2.39 8.05 2.19
N GLY A 227 1.55 7.05 1.99
CA GLY A 227 1.91 5.79 1.34
C GLY A 227 3.06 5.06 2.04
N ASP A 228 3.93 4.43 1.25
CA ASP A 228 5.08 3.67 1.78
C ASP A 228 6.06 4.55 2.58
N ALA A 229 6.15 5.86 2.29
CA ALA A 229 6.97 6.79 3.07
C ALA A 229 6.47 6.91 4.52
N ALA A 230 5.18 6.73 4.75
CA ALA A 230 4.55 6.66 6.08
C ALA A 230 4.42 5.23 6.62
N GLY A 231 4.78 4.22 5.83
CA GLY A 231 4.62 2.81 6.20
C GLY A 231 3.18 2.31 6.10
N PHE A 232 2.36 2.90 5.25
CA PHE A 232 0.96 2.51 5.06
C PHE A 232 0.83 1.32 4.11
N VAL A 233 1.19 0.17 4.61
CA VAL A 233 1.03 -1.13 3.97
C VAL A 233 0.41 -2.09 4.99
N SER A 234 -0.53 -2.92 4.54
CA SER A 234 -1.11 -3.97 5.38
C SER A 234 -0.01 -4.92 5.87
N PRO A 235 0.12 -5.10 7.19
CA PRO A 235 1.15 -5.98 7.76
C PRO A 235 0.85 -7.46 7.56
N PHE A 236 -0.33 -7.83 7.07
CA PHE A 236 -0.75 -9.20 6.83
C PHE A 236 -0.50 -9.63 5.38
N GLU A 237 -1.04 -8.91 4.41
CA GLU A 237 -1.05 -9.27 2.99
C GLU A 237 -0.12 -8.43 2.12
N GLY A 238 0.53 -7.41 2.70
CA GLY A 238 1.41 -6.51 1.96
C GLY A 238 0.66 -5.56 1.01
N GLU A 239 -0.66 -5.41 1.16
CA GLU A 239 -1.43 -4.45 0.37
C GLU A 239 -0.97 -3.02 0.68
N GLY A 240 -0.57 -2.30 -0.36
CA GLY A 240 -0.16 -0.91 -0.24
C GLY A 240 -0.93 0.06 -1.14
N LEU A 241 -1.59 -0.42 -2.20
CA LEU A 241 -2.20 0.45 -3.22
C LEU A 241 -3.40 1.24 -2.68
N TYR A 242 -4.31 0.58 -1.98
CA TYR A 242 -5.45 1.24 -1.34
C TYR A 242 -4.99 2.25 -0.30
N TYR A 243 -4.13 1.81 0.63
CA TYR A 243 -3.64 2.66 1.73
C TYR A 243 -2.82 3.85 1.21
N SER A 244 -2.01 3.63 0.17
CA SER A 244 -1.26 4.72 -0.47
C SER A 244 -2.18 5.78 -1.05
N ARG A 245 -3.12 5.39 -1.90
CA ARG A 245 -4.07 6.31 -2.52
C ARG A 245 -4.90 7.03 -1.46
N ARG A 246 -5.48 6.29 -0.51
CA ARG A 246 -6.35 6.85 0.51
C ARG A 246 -5.61 7.79 1.48
N SER A 247 -4.38 7.46 1.86
CA SER A 247 -3.56 8.35 2.70
C SER A 247 -3.26 9.67 2.01
N GLY A 248 -3.03 9.64 0.70
CA GLY A 248 -2.83 10.83 -0.11
C GLY A 248 -4.06 11.75 -0.12
N GLU A 249 -5.26 11.17 -0.27
CA GLU A 249 -6.52 11.92 -0.20
C GLU A 249 -6.73 12.55 1.19
N ILE A 250 -6.53 11.78 2.27
CA ILE A 250 -6.65 12.28 3.65
C ILE A 250 -5.66 13.41 3.92
N ALA A 251 -4.44 13.30 3.38
CA ALA A 251 -3.44 14.35 3.50
C ALA A 251 -3.87 15.64 2.79
N ALA A 252 -4.38 15.52 1.57
CA ALA A 252 -4.89 16.65 0.80
C ALA A 252 -6.10 17.32 1.48
N GLU A 253 -7.05 16.53 1.95
CA GLU A 253 -8.21 17.02 2.71
C GLU A 253 -7.78 17.76 3.99
N THR A 254 -6.80 17.20 4.71
CA THR A 254 -6.27 17.82 5.92
C THR A 254 -5.55 19.12 5.61
N LEU A 255 -4.70 19.16 4.58
CA LEU A 255 -4.02 20.41 4.18
C LEU A 255 -5.00 21.48 3.75
N SER A 256 -6.05 21.12 3.02
CA SER A 256 -7.12 22.06 2.64
C SER A 256 -7.77 22.70 3.87
N ASP A 257 -8.10 21.87 4.87
CA ASP A 257 -8.68 22.38 6.13
C ASP A 257 -7.70 23.26 6.93
N VAL A 258 -6.40 22.91 6.93
CA VAL A 258 -5.34 23.70 7.59
C VAL A 258 -5.17 25.05 6.90
N MET A 259 -5.11 25.09 5.59
CA MET A 259 -5.00 26.33 4.81
C MET A 259 -6.23 27.22 4.94
N ALA A 260 -7.40 26.62 5.17
CA ALA A 260 -8.64 27.34 5.50
C ALA A 260 -8.72 27.77 6.97
N GLY A 261 -7.72 27.51 7.81
CA GLY A 261 -7.69 27.86 9.23
C GLY A 261 -8.60 27.04 10.13
N LYS A 262 -9.14 25.91 9.64
CA LYS A 262 -10.12 25.07 10.35
C LYS A 262 -9.46 24.02 11.25
N ASN A 263 -8.27 23.53 10.90
CA ASN A 263 -7.63 22.37 11.51
C ASN A 263 -6.12 22.55 11.68
N LYS A 264 -5.46 21.55 12.27
CA LYS A 264 -4.00 21.47 12.45
C LYS A 264 -3.45 20.28 11.66
N LEU A 265 -2.18 20.33 11.25
CA LEU A 265 -1.52 19.22 10.55
C LEU A 265 -1.52 17.90 11.37
N SER A 266 -1.53 18.00 12.71
CA SER A 266 -1.66 16.83 13.59
C SER A 266 -2.96 16.03 13.37
N ASP A 267 -4.01 16.67 12.85
CA ASP A 267 -5.31 16.03 12.63
C ASP A 267 -5.25 14.98 11.51
N TYR A 268 -4.26 15.09 10.62
CA TYR A 268 -3.95 14.03 9.66
C TYR A 268 -3.72 12.68 10.36
N GLN A 269 -2.94 12.68 11.44
CA GLN A 269 -2.66 11.44 12.18
C GLN A 269 -3.90 10.86 12.88
N VAL A 270 -4.82 11.71 13.32
CA VAL A 270 -6.11 11.28 13.89
C VAL A 270 -7.00 10.68 12.79
N ARG A 271 -7.08 11.35 11.63
CA ARG A 271 -7.91 10.93 10.49
C ARG A 271 -7.51 9.58 9.94
N TRP A 272 -6.23 9.38 9.61
CA TRP A 272 -5.81 8.10 9.07
C TRP A 272 -5.89 6.96 10.08
N LYS A 273 -5.62 7.19 11.38
CA LYS A 273 -5.80 6.18 12.43
C LYS A 273 -7.25 5.75 12.61
N LYS A 274 -8.19 6.65 12.34
CA LYS A 274 -9.63 6.32 12.35
C LYS A 274 -10.02 5.46 11.16
N GLU A 275 -9.36 5.66 10.01
CA GLU A 275 -9.65 4.97 8.75
C GLU A 275 -8.90 3.63 8.63
N PHE A 276 -7.63 3.58 9.04
CA PHE A 276 -6.75 2.42 8.90
C PHE A 276 -6.59 1.71 10.24
N ASP A 277 -7.08 0.48 10.35
CA ASP A 277 -6.84 -0.36 11.53
C ASP A 277 -5.77 -1.41 11.22
N PHE A 278 -4.51 -1.03 11.38
CA PHE A 278 -3.38 -1.94 11.24
C PHE A 278 -3.15 -2.83 12.47
N SER A 279 -3.80 -2.58 13.60
CA SER A 279 -3.57 -3.33 14.84
C SER A 279 -4.09 -4.75 14.74
N ALA A 280 -5.30 -4.93 14.23
CA ALA A 280 -5.90 -6.24 14.05
C ALA A 280 -5.12 -7.09 13.03
N LEU A 281 -4.74 -6.50 11.88
CA LEU A 281 -3.94 -7.17 10.86
C LEU A 281 -2.53 -7.52 11.37
N SER A 282 -1.92 -6.66 12.17
CA SER A 282 -0.64 -6.95 12.83
C SER A 282 -0.74 -8.11 13.82
N MET A 283 -1.86 -8.23 14.52
CA MET A 283 -2.10 -9.35 15.44
C MET A 283 -2.20 -10.66 14.68
N ILE A 284 -2.96 -10.73 13.58
CA ILE A 284 -3.03 -11.95 12.76
C ILE A 284 -1.64 -12.29 12.21
N SER A 285 -0.94 -11.33 11.62
CA SER A 285 0.42 -11.54 11.09
C SER A 285 1.36 -12.10 12.16
N TYR A 286 1.25 -11.62 13.40
CA TYR A 286 2.02 -12.14 14.51
C TYR A 286 1.61 -13.59 14.88
N LEU A 287 0.32 -13.88 14.97
CA LEU A 287 -0.17 -15.22 15.31
C LEU A 287 0.28 -16.26 14.28
N ILE A 288 0.13 -15.99 12.99
CA ILE A 288 0.52 -16.92 11.93
C ILE A 288 2.04 -17.00 11.70
N SER A 289 2.85 -16.28 12.45
CA SER A 289 4.31 -16.47 12.47
C SER A 289 4.73 -17.77 13.19
N ASN A 290 3.80 -18.42 13.89
CA ASN A 290 3.99 -19.74 14.49
C ASN A 290 3.51 -20.84 13.54
N ASN A 291 4.33 -21.88 13.30
CA ASN A 291 4.04 -22.97 12.37
C ASN A 291 2.69 -23.69 12.65
N MET A 292 2.41 -23.99 13.92
CA MET A 292 1.20 -24.73 14.31
C MET A 292 -0.05 -23.86 14.06
N ILE A 293 0.03 -22.58 14.40
CA ILE A 293 -1.08 -21.64 14.18
C ILE A 293 -1.28 -21.39 12.69
N LEU A 294 -0.20 -21.28 11.92
CA LEU A 294 -0.27 -21.08 10.48
C LEU A 294 -0.90 -22.30 9.78
N GLU A 295 -0.51 -23.51 10.16
CA GLU A 295 -1.13 -24.73 9.64
C GLU A 295 -2.62 -24.79 9.98
N ALA A 296 -2.99 -24.51 11.24
CA ALA A 296 -4.38 -24.47 11.67
C ALA A 296 -5.18 -23.37 10.94
N PHE A 297 -4.57 -22.24 10.64
CA PHE A 297 -5.18 -21.17 9.86
C PHE A 297 -5.54 -21.66 8.45
N VAL A 298 -4.58 -22.25 7.71
CA VAL A 298 -4.84 -22.76 6.36
C VAL A 298 -5.84 -23.93 6.38
N ARG A 299 -5.72 -24.88 7.33
CA ARG A 299 -6.71 -25.97 7.51
C ARG A 299 -8.11 -25.43 7.80
N SER A 300 -8.24 -24.46 8.71
CA SER A 300 -9.54 -23.87 9.04
C SER A 300 -10.16 -23.14 7.85
N THR A 301 -9.35 -22.48 7.03
CA THR A 301 -9.80 -21.84 5.78
C THR A 301 -10.32 -22.88 4.78
N ARG A 302 -9.70 -24.05 4.69
CA ARG A 302 -10.14 -25.15 3.82
C ARG A 302 -11.40 -25.83 4.35
N ASP A 303 -11.46 -26.12 5.65
CA ASP A 303 -12.43 -27.04 6.25
C ASP A 303 -13.68 -26.34 6.81
N SER A 304 -13.71 -25.01 6.90
CA SER A 304 -14.82 -24.23 7.44
C SER A 304 -15.22 -23.11 6.50
N GLU A 305 -16.42 -23.17 5.96
CA GLU A 305 -16.99 -22.11 5.11
C GLU A 305 -17.02 -20.76 5.84
N GLU A 306 -17.38 -20.75 7.13
CA GLU A 306 -17.39 -19.52 7.94
C GLU A 306 -16.00 -18.91 8.08
N PHE A 307 -14.98 -19.76 8.27
CA PHE A 307 -13.59 -19.29 8.36
C PHE A 307 -13.04 -18.89 6.99
N ASN A 308 -13.42 -19.56 5.90
CA ASN A 308 -13.10 -19.20 4.52
C ASN A 308 -13.63 -17.81 4.19
N ASN A 309 -14.91 -17.54 4.51
CA ASN A 309 -15.52 -16.23 4.33
C ASN A 309 -14.82 -15.13 5.17
N PHE A 310 -14.37 -15.46 6.38
CA PHE A 310 -13.60 -14.53 7.21
C PHE A 310 -12.26 -14.17 6.54
N VAL A 311 -11.55 -15.16 5.98
CA VAL A 311 -10.28 -14.94 5.27
C VAL A 311 -10.53 -14.20 3.95
N GLU A 312 -11.59 -14.52 3.20
CA GLU A 312 -12.02 -13.75 2.02
C GLU A 312 -12.17 -12.26 2.37
N ASN A 313 -12.91 -11.95 3.43
CA ASN A 313 -13.14 -10.59 3.87
C ASN A 313 -11.85 -9.83 4.24
N ILE A 314 -10.85 -10.53 4.77
CA ILE A 314 -9.53 -9.92 5.05
C ILE A 314 -8.81 -9.63 3.74
N LEU A 315 -8.64 -10.63 2.87
CA LEU A 315 -7.90 -10.50 1.62
C LEU A 315 -8.51 -9.45 0.68
N THR A 316 -9.83 -9.35 0.66
CA THR A 316 -10.55 -8.37 -0.17
C THR A 316 -10.64 -6.98 0.45
N GLY A 317 -10.17 -6.82 1.70
CA GLY A 317 -10.22 -5.55 2.43
C GLY A 317 -11.63 -5.17 2.92
N GLU A 318 -12.57 -6.14 3.00
CA GLU A 318 -13.93 -5.90 3.51
C GLU A 318 -13.93 -5.58 5.00
N ASN A 319 -13.06 -6.20 5.76
CA ASN A 319 -12.97 -6.07 7.20
C ASN A 319 -11.99 -4.98 7.62
N LYS A 320 -12.53 -3.81 7.95
CA LYS A 320 -11.74 -2.71 8.53
C LYS A 320 -11.55 -2.86 10.05
N LYS A 321 -12.43 -3.63 10.72
CA LYS A 321 -12.36 -3.91 12.17
C LYS A 321 -12.95 -5.29 12.43
N PHE A 322 -12.24 -6.12 13.17
CA PHE A 322 -12.77 -7.43 13.54
C PHE A 322 -14.02 -7.31 14.42
N LYS A 323 -15.06 -7.99 14.00
CA LYS A 323 -16.28 -8.16 14.76
C LYS A 323 -16.05 -9.21 15.87
N ILE A 324 -16.84 -9.17 16.92
CA ILE A 324 -16.74 -10.14 18.04
C ILE A 324 -16.83 -11.59 17.52
N GLN A 325 -17.69 -11.84 16.52
CA GLN A 325 -17.83 -13.14 15.89
C GLN A 325 -16.53 -13.64 15.23
N GLU A 326 -15.78 -12.75 14.59
CA GLU A 326 -14.49 -13.06 13.92
C GLU A 326 -13.37 -13.35 14.93
N ILE A 327 -13.38 -12.66 16.05
CA ILE A 327 -12.52 -13.01 17.20
C ILE A 327 -12.86 -14.39 17.72
N GLY A 328 -14.16 -14.73 17.79
CA GLY A 328 -14.66 -16.07 18.15
C GLY A 328 -14.13 -17.16 17.21
N LEU A 329 -14.06 -16.89 15.89
CA LEU A 329 -13.49 -17.83 14.91
C LEU A 329 -11.99 -18.09 15.15
N LEU A 330 -11.22 -17.04 15.42
CA LEU A 330 -9.81 -17.19 15.75
C LEU A 330 -9.61 -17.98 17.04
N ILE A 331 -10.40 -17.74 18.08
CA ILE A 331 -10.36 -18.50 19.32
C ILE A 331 -10.70 -19.97 19.08
N LYS A 332 -11.75 -20.26 18.30
CA LYS A 332 -12.16 -21.63 17.93
C LYS A 332 -11.06 -22.35 17.12
N MET A 333 -10.38 -21.66 16.23
CA MET A 333 -9.23 -22.19 15.52
C MET A 333 -8.08 -22.53 16.50
N LEU A 334 -7.73 -21.61 17.41
CA LEU A 334 -6.68 -21.83 18.39
C LEU A 334 -6.99 -22.96 19.35
N SER A 335 -8.26 -23.15 19.77
CA SER A 335 -8.65 -24.24 20.65
C SER A 335 -8.44 -25.64 20.04
N LYS A 336 -8.49 -25.76 18.70
CA LYS A 336 -8.20 -27.02 18.00
C LYS A 336 -6.72 -27.41 18.00
N ILE A 337 -5.82 -26.50 18.36
CA ILE A 337 -4.38 -26.75 18.45
C ILE A 337 -4.02 -27.30 19.85
N ILE A 338 -4.80 -26.93 20.85
CA ILE A 338 -4.55 -27.26 22.27
C ILE A 338 -5.15 -28.62 22.66
N ASN A 339 -6.18 -29.07 21.93
CA ASN A 339 -6.83 -30.36 22.07
C ASN A 339 -6.28 -31.38 21.06
#